data_470911f3fe26af8da5a1345a840f31ef
#
_entry.id   470911f3fe26af8da5a1345a840f31ef
#
_cell.length_a   1.000
_cell.length_b   1.000
_cell.length_c   1.000
_cell.angle_alpha   90.00
_cell.angle_beta   90.00
_cell.angle_gamma   90.00
#
_symmetry.space_group_name_H-M   'P 1'
#
loop_
_entity.id
_entity.type
_entity.pdbx_description
1 polymer ?
#
loop_
_entity_poly.entity_id
_entity_poly.type
_entity_poly.pdbx_seq_one_letter_code
_entity_poly.pdbx_strand_id
1 'polypeptide(L)'
;IGGSITSDDTQAVGLEIQKKIDGLILPPGVKVSNGGVFQQIAEGFQDIFLAMAVGIVLVYLVMVASLGSLRNPCVVVASLPLALIGALVALAITGRSLGLPAMMGVLLLIGVVVTNAIVLISFVEQLRGRGMGVYDALIQGGRIRLRPILMTAITTSIALLPLAAFVEEQVG
;
A
#
# COMPACT_ATOMS: atom_id res chain seq x y z
N ILE A 1 -4.67 -28.07 20.66
CA ILE A 1 -5.32 -28.69 19.49
C ILE A 1 -4.85 -27.88 18.28
N GLY A 2 -4.17 -28.53 17.34
CA GLY A 2 -3.71 -27.92 16.08
C GLY A 2 -4.54 -28.46 14.91
N GLY A 3 -4.80 -27.62 13.93
CA GLY A 3 -5.45 -27.98 12.67
C GLY A 3 -4.76 -27.28 11.50
N SER A 4 -4.77 -27.89 10.32
CA SER A 4 -4.32 -27.27 9.08
C SER A 4 -5.53 -26.71 8.32
N ILE A 5 -5.37 -25.54 7.73
CA ILE A 5 -6.40 -24.92 6.89
C ILE A 5 -6.11 -25.29 5.45
N THR A 6 -7.12 -25.85 4.78
CA THR A 6 -7.03 -26.27 3.37
C THR A 6 -7.68 -25.24 2.43
N SER A 7 -8.18 -24.12 2.98
CA SER A 7 -8.86 -23.09 2.21
C SER A 7 -7.90 -21.94 1.86
N ASP A 8 -7.99 -21.42 0.65
CA ASP A 8 -7.22 -20.25 0.17
C ASP A 8 -7.55 -18.95 0.94
N ASP A 9 -8.74 -18.86 1.52
CA ASP A 9 -9.18 -17.71 2.30
C ASP A 9 -9.03 -17.96 3.81
N THR A 10 -7.78 -17.88 4.28
CA THR A 10 -7.44 -18.03 5.70
C THR A 10 -8.10 -16.99 6.60
N GLN A 11 -8.45 -15.80 6.08
CA GLN A 11 -9.12 -14.76 6.86
C GLN A 11 -10.59 -15.09 7.11
N ALA A 12 -11.32 -15.53 6.10
CA ALA A 12 -12.71 -15.93 6.25
C ALA A 12 -12.86 -17.10 7.23
N VAL A 13 -11.98 -18.09 7.12
CA VAL A 13 -11.92 -19.24 8.04
C VAL A 13 -11.59 -18.79 9.47
N GLY A 14 -10.66 -17.83 9.64
CA GLY A 14 -10.32 -17.30 10.96
C GLY A 14 -11.50 -16.59 11.64
N LEU A 15 -12.24 -15.79 10.91
CA LEU A 15 -13.44 -15.11 11.41
C LEU A 15 -14.55 -16.11 11.77
N GLU A 16 -14.72 -17.17 10.98
CA GLU A 16 -15.70 -18.22 11.27
C GLU A 16 -15.34 -19.02 12.53
N ILE A 17 -14.06 -19.35 12.70
CA ILE A 17 -13.55 -20.03 13.90
C ILE A 17 -13.75 -19.13 15.14
N GLN A 18 -13.40 -17.83 15.04
CA GLN A 18 -13.60 -16.88 16.13
C GLN A 18 -15.07 -16.80 16.54
N LYS A 19 -15.96 -16.70 15.56
CA LYS A 19 -17.41 -16.67 15.81
C LYS A 19 -17.95 -17.95 16.48
N LYS A 20 -17.39 -19.10 16.14
CA LYS A 20 -17.73 -20.37 16.81
C LYS A 20 -17.15 -20.46 18.22
N ILE A 21 -15.94 -19.93 18.46
CA ILE A 21 -15.32 -19.89 19.78
C ILE A 21 -16.10 -18.96 20.71
N ASP A 22 -16.51 -17.77 20.23
CA ASP A 22 -17.28 -16.81 21.01
C ASP A 22 -18.69 -17.33 21.41
N GLY A 23 -19.20 -18.32 20.65
CA GLY A 23 -20.45 -19.02 20.95
C GLY A 23 -20.33 -20.20 21.91
N LEU A 24 -19.11 -20.58 22.32
CA LEU A 24 -18.88 -21.70 23.25
C LEU A 24 -19.00 -21.23 24.70
N ILE A 25 -19.85 -21.90 25.48
CA ILE A 25 -19.94 -21.71 26.95
C ILE A 25 -18.72 -22.40 27.58
N LEU A 26 -17.68 -21.62 27.88
CA LEU A 26 -16.47 -22.12 28.49
C LEU A 26 -16.60 -22.17 30.03
N PRO A 27 -16.03 -23.20 30.70
CA PRO A 27 -15.95 -23.23 32.15
C PRO A 27 -15.16 -22.06 32.72
N PRO A 28 -15.46 -21.56 33.93
CA PRO A 28 -14.71 -20.48 34.54
C PRO A 28 -13.25 -20.85 34.73
N GLY A 29 -12.35 -20.04 34.16
CA GLY A 29 -10.89 -20.22 34.21
C GLY A 29 -10.24 -20.68 32.91
N VAL A 30 -11.01 -21.06 31.88
CA VAL A 30 -10.47 -21.42 30.56
C VAL A 30 -10.50 -20.20 29.64
N LYS A 31 -9.34 -19.74 29.18
CA LYS A 31 -9.19 -18.74 28.13
C LYS A 31 -8.81 -19.42 26.84
N VAL A 32 -9.62 -19.29 25.81
CA VAL A 32 -9.25 -19.70 24.46
C VAL A 32 -8.65 -18.50 23.77
N SER A 33 -7.39 -18.61 23.40
CA SER A 33 -6.72 -17.63 22.54
C SER A 33 -6.40 -18.30 21.20
N ASN A 34 -6.75 -17.63 20.12
CA ASN A 34 -6.29 -18.02 18.81
C ASN A 34 -4.78 -17.71 18.75
N GLY A 35 -3.97 -18.73 18.97
CA GLY A 35 -2.52 -18.66 18.81
C GLY A 35 -2.11 -19.10 17.40
N GLY A 36 -0.84 -18.90 17.07
CA GLY A 36 -0.25 -19.34 15.82
C GLY A 36 -0.41 -18.36 14.67
N VAL A 37 -0.65 -18.88 13.46
CA VAL A 37 -0.65 -18.10 12.20
C VAL A 37 -1.68 -16.95 12.20
N PHE A 38 -2.84 -17.14 12.81
CA PHE A 38 -3.88 -16.09 12.85
C PHE A 38 -3.49 -14.88 13.68
N GLN A 39 -2.86 -15.10 14.82
CA GLN A 39 -2.36 -14.01 15.65
C GLN A 39 -1.24 -13.26 14.91
N GLN A 40 -0.32 -14.00 14.29
CA GLN A 40 0.75 -13.41 13.47
C GLN A 40 0.22 -12.59 12.29
N ILE A 41 -0.84 -13.07 11.62
CA ILE A 41 -1.49 -12.34 10.54
C ILE A 41 -2.13 -11.06 11.09
N ALA A 42 -2.87 -11.12 12.19
CA ALA A 42 -3.52 -9.95 12.78
C ALA A 42 -2.50 -8.91 13.26
N GLU A 43 -1.44 -9.33 13.92
CA GLU A 43 -0.32 -8.48 14.34
C GLU A 43 0.39 -7.88 13.12
N GLY A 44 0.65 -8.67 12.08
CA GLY A 44 1.24 -8.22 10.82
C GLY A 44 0.41 -7.15 10.11
N PHE A 45 -0.93 -7.27 10.10
CA PHE A 45 -1.80 -6.22 9.57
C PHE A 45 -1.67 -4.92 10.36
N GLN A 46 -1.67 -5.01 11.69
CA GLN A 46 -1.53 -3.84 12.55
C GLN A 46 -0.17 -3.16 12.35
N ASP A 47 0.90 -3.94 12.27
CA ASP A 47 2.26 -3.44 12.08
C ASP A 47 2.42 -2.75 10.71
N ILE A 48 1.89 -3.33 9.65
CA ILE A 48 1.93 -2.73 8.31
C ILE A 48 1.10 -1.45 8.28
N PHE A 49 -0.07 -1.43 8.92
CA PHE A 49 -0.91 -0.23 8.97
C PHE A 49 -0.22 0.90 9.74
N LEU A 50 0.42 0.57 10.86
CA LEU A 50 1.22 1.53 11.64
C LEU A 50 2.41 2.04 10.82
N ALA A 51 3.16 1.14 10.18
CA ALA A 51 4.28 1.51 9.32
C ALA A 51 3.84 2.43 8.16
N MET A 52 2.68 2.16 7.57
CA MET A 52 2.09 2.97 6.51
C MET A 52 1.75 4.38 7.01
N ALA A 53 1.10 4.49 8.19
CA ALA A 53 0.76 5.77 8.80
C ALA A 53 2.01 6.59 9.14
N VAL A 54 3.00 5.96 9.79
CA VAL A 54 4.29 6.60 10.13
C VAL A 54 5.04 7.00 8.85
N GLY A 55 5.07 6.14 7.84
CA GLY A 55 5.68 6.41 6.54
C GLY A 55 5.09 7.65 5.86
N ILE A 56 3.76 7.76 5.82
CA ILE A 56 3.07 8.93 5.23
C ILE A 56 3.43 10.21 5.99
N VAL A 57 3.45 10.17 7.32
CA VAL A 57 3.82 11.33 8.16
C VAL A 57 5.27 11.74 7.91
N LEU A 58 6.21 10.79 7.89
CA LEU A 58 7.63 11.07 7.62
C LEU A 58 7.82 11.67 6.23
N VAL A 59 7.20 11.10 5.22
CA VAL A 59 7.24 11.64 3.86
C VAL A 59 6.68 13.06 3.79
N TYR A 60 5.56 13.30 4.46
CA TYR A 60 4.98 14.63 4.55
C TYR A 60 5.96 15.64 5.17
N LEU A 61 6.59 15.30 6.28
CA LEU A 61 7.58 16.14 6.95
C LEU A 61 8.79 16.43 6.06
N VAL A 62 9.33 15.40 5.40
CA VAL A 62 10.45 15.57 4.46
C VAL A 62 10.07 16.48 3.29
N MET A 63 8.86 16.32 2.75
CA MET A 63 8.38 17.19 1.67
C MET A 63 8.21 18.65 2.13
N VAL A 64 7.67 18.88 3.32
CA VAL A 64 7.55 20.23 3.89
C VAL A 64 8.94 20.86 4.04
N ALA A 65 9.90 20.11 4.57
CA ALA A 65 11.28 20.58 4.74
C ALA A 65 11.97 20.87 3.40
N SER A 66 11.72 20.04 2.39
CA SER A 66 12.35 20.15 1.06
C SER A 66 11.76 21.28 0.19
N LEU A 67 10.45 21.45 0.22
CA LEU A 67 9.73 22.38 -0.65
C LEU A 67 9.45 23.74 0.04
N GLY A 68 9.67 23.85 1.36
CA GLY A 68 9.38 25.07 2.12
C GLY A 68 7.92 25.52 2.09
N SER A 69 7.00 24.63 1.71
CA SER A 69 5.58 24.92 1.51
C SER A 69 4.72 23.78 2.07
N LEU A 70 3.68 24.12 2.83
CA LEU A 70 2.72 23.16 3.37
C LEU A 70 1.65 22.73 2.34
N ARG A 71 1.45 23.53 1.29
CA ARG A 71 0.38 23.30 0.31
C ARG A 71 0.72 22.17 -0.67
N ASN A 72 1.97 22.11 -1.12
CA ASN A 72 2.41 21.13 -2.12
C ASN A 72 2.40 19.69 -1.60
N PRO A 73 2.86 19.38 -0.38
CA PRO A 73 2.74 18.06 0.20
C PRO A 73 1.29 17.59 0.36
N CYS A 74 0.35 18.49 0.70
CA CYS A 74 -1.07 18.14 0.80
C CYS A 74 -1.63 17.58 -0.51
N VAL A 75 -1.24 18.13 -1.65
CA VAL A 75 -1.67 17.64 -2.97
C VAL A 75 -1.18 16.22 -3.22
N VAL A 76 0.07 15.92 -2.82
CA VAL A 76 0.62 14.56 -2.95
C VAL A 76 -0.13 13.58 -2.05
N VAL A 77 -0.36 13.93 -0.79
CA VAL A 77 -1.11 13.08 0.15
C VAL A 77 -2.53 12.85 -0.35
N ALA A 78 -3.19 13.87 -0.93
CA ALA A 78 -4.52 13.75 -1.52
C ALA A 78 -4.56 12.80 -2.74
N SER A 79 -3.43 12.53 -3.39
CA SER A 79 -3.35 11.54 -4.49
C SER A 79 -3.24 10.09 -4.00
N LEU A 80 -2.85 9.84 -2.75
CA LEU A 80 -2.69 8.49 -2.19
C LEU A 80 -3.99 7.68 -2.17
N PRO A 81 -5.16 8.23 -1.79
CA PRO A 81 -6.41 7.50 -1.87
C PRO A 81 -6.73 7.00 -3.28
N LEU A 82 -6.35 7.76 -4.32
CA LEU A 82 -6.55 7.37 -5.71
C LEU A 82 -5.68 6.15 -6.08
N ALA A 83 -4.44 6.10 -5.60
CA ALA A 83 -3.56 4.96 -5.76
C ALA A 83 -4.09 3.71 -5.04
N LEU A 84 -4.66 3.88 -3.84
CA LEU A 84 -5.32 2.81 -3.09
C LEU A 84 -6.54 2.25 -3.84
N ILE A 85 -7.37 3.11 -4.41
CA ILE A 85 -8.50 2.68 -5.25
C ILE A 85 -8.01 1.85 -6.42
N GLY A 86 -6.92 2.27 -7.10
CA GLY A 86 -6.32 1.50 -8.19
C GLY A 86 -5.84 0.11 -7.74
N ALA A 87 -5.21 0.01 -6.58
CA ALA A 87 -4.77 -1.26 -6.01
C ALA A 87 -5.95 -2.19 -5.67
N LEU A 88 -7.02 -1.64 -5.06
CA LEU A 88 -8.22 -2.41 -4.72
C LEU A 88 -8.96 -2.91 -5.98
N VAL A 89 -9.05 -2.07 -7.02
CA VAL A 89 -9.62 -2.47 -8.31
C VAL A 89 -8.79 -3.59 -8.94
N ALA A 90 -7.48 -3.50 -8.92
CA ALA A 90 -6.60 -4.55 -9.44
C ALA A 90 -6.80 -5.88 -8.67
N LEU A 91 -6.88 -5.84 -7.33
CA LEU A 91 -7.19 -7.00 -6.50
C LEU A 91 -8.57 -7.60 -6.83
N ALA A 92 -9.58 -6.75 -7.02
CA ALA A 92 -10.93 -7.19 -7.38
C ALA A 92 -10.97 -7.88 -8.76
N ILE A 93 -10.22 -7.37 -9.74
CA ILE A 93 -10.15 -7.97 -11.09
C ILE A 93 -9.41 -9.31 -11.05
N THR A 94 -8.37 -9.44 -10.24
CA THR A 94 -7.60 -10.69 -10.10
C THR A 94 -8.27 -11.70 -9.18
N GLY A 95 -9.37 -11.34 -8.50
CA GLY A 95 -10.11 -12.23 -7.60
C GLY A 95 -9.32 -12.64 -6.34
N ARG A 96 -8.23 -11.93 -6.03
CA ARG A 96 -7.37 -12.27 -4.88
C ARG A 96 -7.83 -11.55 -3.61
N SER A 97 -7.73 -12.25 -2.48
CA SER A 97 -8.02 -11.70 -1.16
C SER A 97 -6.94 -10.72 -0.72
N LEU A 98 -7.33 -9.77 0.14
CA LEU A 98 -6.47 -8.74 0.69
C LEU A 98 -5.64 -9.31 1.85
N GLY A 99 -4.62 -10.10 1.52
CA GLY A 99 -3.71 -10.72 2.48
C GLY A 99 -2.50 -9.84 2.84
N LEU A 100 -1.63 -10.33 3.74
CA LEU A 100 -0.38 -9.65 4.11
C LEU A 100 0.50 -9.27 2.91
N PRO A 101 0.69 -10.15 1.90
CA PRO A 101 1.48 -9.77 0.71
C PRO A 101 0.87 -8.61 -0.08
N ALA A 102 -0.47 -8.54 -0.17
CA ALA A 102 -1.16 -7.45 -0.83
C ALA A 102 -0.96 -6.12 -0.08
N MET A 103 -0.98 -6.14 1.25
CA MET A 103 -0.71 -4.95 2.08
C MET A 103 0.74 -4.47 1.93
N MET A 104 1.71 -5.38 1.85
CA MET A 104 3.10 -5.03 1.53
C MET A 104 3.21 -4.39 0.15
N GLY A 105 2.46 -4.89 -0.84
CA GLY A 105 2.36 -4.29 -2.17
C GLY A 105 1.78 -2.88 -2.15
N VAL A 106 0.76 -2.63 -1.35
CA VAL A 106 0.18 -1.29 -1.14
C VAL A 106 1.18 -0.34 -0.49
N LEU A 107 1.94 -0.79 0.52
CA LEU A 107 2.99 0.01 1.14
C LEU A 107 4.06 0.42 0.13
N LEU A 108 4.51 -0.51 -0.69
CA LEU A 108 5.47 -0.26 -1.76
C LEU A 108 4.90 0.71 -2.82
N LEU A 109 3.63 0.54 -3.20
CA LEU A 109 2.93 1.41 -4.14
C LEU A 109 2.91 2.86 -3.62
N ILE A 110 2.58 3.08 -2.36
CA ILE A 110 2.61 4.40 -1.72
C ILE A 110 4.00 5.02 -1.85
N GLY A 111 5.05 4.27 -1.54
CA GLY A 111 6.44 4.74 -1.67
C GLY A 111 6.79 5.18 -3.09
N VAL A 112 6.45 4.38 -4.10
CA VAL A 112 6.71 4.70 -5.52
C VAL A 112 5.92 5.91 -5.99
N VAL A 113 4.62 5.99 -5.65
CA VAL A 113 3.75 7.13 -6.03
C VAL A 113 4.27 8.42 -5.42
N VAL A 114 4.60 8.41 -4.13
CA VAL A 114 5.13 9.59 -3.43
C VAL A 114 6.45 10.04 -4.02
N THR A 115 7.39 9.13 -4.26
CA THR A 115 8.69 9.47 -4.85
C THR A 115 8.53 10.14 -6.22
N ASN A 116 7.68 9.59 -7.09
CA ASN A 116 7.40 10.19 -8.40
C ASN A 116 6.72 11.56 -8.27
N ALA A 117 5.79 11.72 -7.33
CA ALA A 117 5.10 12.97 -7.09
C ALA A 117 6.04 14.06 -6.56
N ILE A 118 6.95 13.74 -5.63
CA ILE A 118 7.95 14.68 -5.11
C ILE A 118 8.81 15.23 -6.24
N VAL A 119 9.33 14.33 -7.09
CA VAL A 119 10.19 14.71 -8.21
C VAL A 119 9.47 15.60 -9.22
N LEU A 120 8.19 15.34 -9.49
CA LEU A 120 7.37 16.16 -10.37
C LEU A 120 7.14 17.56 -9.78
N ILE A 121 6.68 17.62 -8.52
CA ILE A 121 6.33 18.89 -7.87
C ILE A 121 7.57 19.74 -7.65
N SER A 122 8.68 19.18 -7.21
CA SER A 122 9.94 19.93 -7.05
C SER A 122 10.41 20.54 -8.36
N PHE A 123 10.24 19.83 -9.47
CA PHE A 123 10.58 20.35 -10.79
C PHE A 123 9.64 21.48 -11.24
N VAL A 124 8.34 21.36 -11.02
CA VAL A 124 7.36 22.41 -11.29
C VAL A 124 7.66 23.66 -10.44
N GLU A 125 7.98 23.52 -9.18
CA GLU A 125 8.38 24.63 -8.30
C GLU A 125 9.66 25.32 -8.82
N GLN A 126 10.63 24.56 -9.30
CA GLN A 126 11.84 25.11 -9.89
C GLN A 126 11.53 25.95 -11.15
N LEU A 127 10.61 25.50 -12.00
CA LEU A 127 10.17 26.25 -13.18
C LEU A 127 9.42 27.55 -12.79
N ARG A 128 8.59 27.47 -11.75
CA ARG A 128 7.90 28.65 -11.20
C ARG A 128 8.88 29.67 -10.61
N GLY A 129 9.90 29.19 -9.93
CA GLY A 129 10.98 30.05 -9.39
C GLY A 129 11.76 30.80 -10.49
N ARG A 130 11.73 30.32 -11.74
CA ARG A 130 12.30 30.97 -12.92
C ARG A 130 11.35 31.98 -13.59
N GLY A 131 10.20 32.26 -12.95
CA GLY A 131 9.21 33.23 -13.46
C GLY A 131 8.18 32.64 -14.42
N MET A 132 8.11 31.33 -14.56
CA MET A 132 7.13 30.68 -15.44
C MET A 132 5.74 30.65 -14.79
N GLY A 133 4.69 30.86 -15.59
CA GLY A 133 3.31 30.76 -15.13
C GLY A 133 2.99 29.36 -14.61
N VAL A 134 2.05 29.24 -13.68
CA VAL A 134 1.68 27.94 -13.05
C VAL A 134 1.25 26.93 -14.11
N TYR A 135 0.44 27.34 -15.07
CA TYR A 135 -0.08 26.49 -16.13
C TYR A 135 1.05 25.94 -17.03
N ASP A 136 1.94 26.83 -17.48
CA ASP A 136 3.05 26.46 -18.36
C ASP A 136 4.07 25.59 -17.64
N ALA A 137 4.35 25.89 -16.36
CA ALA A 137 5.23 25.09 -15.52
C ALA A 137 4.69 23.66 -15.32
N LEU A 138 3.37 23.48 -15.15
CA LEU A 138 2.73 22.18 -15.03
C LEU A 138 2.80 21.39 -16.34
N ILE A 139 2.49 22.01 -17.47
CA ILE A 139 2.55 21.34 -18.78
C ILE A 139 3.99 20.93 -19.10
N GLN A 140 4.94 21.82 -18.91
CA GLN A 140 6.35 21.55 -19.20
C GLN A 140 6.91 20.50 -18.22
N GLY A 141 6.60 20.61 -16.93
CA GLY A 141 6.96 19.64 -15.91
C GLY A 141 6.42 18.26 -16.22
N GLY A 142 5.15 18.15 -16.58
CA GLY A 142 4.50 16.93 -16.99
C GLY A 142 5.17 16.31 -18.22
N ARG A 143 5.40 17.09 -19.29
CA ARG A 143 6.06 16.61 -20.52
C ARG A 143 7.43 16.01 -20.27
N ILE A 144 8.25 16.66 -19.45
CA ILE A 144 9.64 16.25 -19.21
C ILE A 144 9.67 15.03 -18.28
N ARG A 145 8.78 14.98 -17.27
CA ARG A 145 8.78 13.92 -16.24
C ARG A 145 7.92 12.71 -16.59
N LEU A 146 7.01 12.82 -17.56
CA LEU A 146 6.14 11.70 -17.95
C LEU A 146 6.94 10.47 -18.42
N ARG A 147 7.98 10.67 -19.24
CA ARG A 147 8.83 9.58 -19.74
C ARG A 147 9.50 8.78 -18.60
N PRO A 148 10.28 9.40 -17.70
CA PRO A 148 10.89 8.67 -16.58
C PRO A 148 9.85 7.97 -15.69
N ILE A 149 8.71 8.62 -15.40
CA ILE A 149 7.66 8.04 -14.56
C ILE A 149 7.05 6.81 -15.22
N LEU A 150 6.73 6.87 -16.51
CA LEU A 150 6.22 5.73 -17.26
C LEU A 150 7.24 4.60 -17.36
N MET A 151 8.51 4.93 -17.58
CA MET A 151 9.58 3.91 -17.62
C MET A 151 9.70 3.18 -16.28
N THR A 152 9.73 3.90 -15.15
CA THR A 152 9.78 3.27 -13.82
C THR A 152 8.53 2.45 -13.54
N ALA A 153 7.35 2.95 -13.86
CA ALA A 153 6.10 2.22 -13.65
C ALA A 153 6.03 0.93 -14.46
N ILE A 154 6.37 0.97 -15.76
CA ILE A 154 6.38 -0.20 -16.63
C ILE A 154 7.45 -1.20 -16.18
N THR A 155 8.67 -0.74 -15.90
CA THR A 155 9.76 -1.60 -15.45
C THR A 155 9.42 -2.31 -14.14
N THR A 156 8.87 -1.59 -13.17
CA THR A 156 8.46 -2.16 -11.89
C THR A 156 7.33 -3.18 -12.07
N SER A 157 6.34 -2.87 -12.91
CA SER A 157 5.24 -3.78 -13.21
C SER A 157 5.74 -5.07 -13.88
N ILE A 158 6.61 -4.96 -14.89
CA ILE A 158 7.18 -6.12 -15.57
C ILE A 158 8.09 -6.93 -14.63
N ALA A 159 8.87 -6.28 -13.77
CA ALA A 159 9.75 -6.96 -12.82
C ALA A 159 8.97 -7.76 -11.76
N LEU A 160 7.77 -7.29 -11.38
CA LEU A 160 6.93 -7.97 -10.40
C LEU A 160 6.05 -9.07 -11.00
N LEU A 161 5.81 -9.06 -12.33
CA LEU A 161 5.01 -10.08 -13.02
C LEU A 161 5.53 -11.51 -12.79
N PRO A 162 6.83 -11.83 -12.99
CA PRO A 162 7.32 -13.18 -12.75
C PRO A 162 7.19 -13.58 -11.29
N LEU A 163 7.41 -12.65 -10.34
CA LEU A 163 7.24 -12.91 -8.92
C LEU A 163 5.78 -13.29 -8.59
N ALA A 164 4.83 -12.60 -9.20
CA ALA A 164 3.40 -12.92 -9.03
C ALA A 164 3.06 -14.30 -9.61
N ALA A 165 3.63 -14.68 -10.76
CA ALA A 165 3.42 -15.97 -11.39
C ALA A 165 4.05 -17.12 -10.59
N PHE A 166 5.26 -16.94 -10.06
CA PHE A 166 5.93 -17.95 -9.22
C PHE A 166 5.21 -18.20 -7.90
N VAL A 167 4.62 -17.18 -7.30
CA VAL A 167 3.83 -17.35 -6.07
C VAL A 167 2.56 -18.16 -6.33
N GLU A 168 1.99 -18.09 -7.53
CA GLU A 168 0.81 -18.85 -7.92
C GLU A 168 1.10 -20.36 -8.05
N GLU A 169 2.27 -20.72 -8.56
CA GLU A 169 2.70 -22.12 -8.75
C GLU A 169 3.04 -22.83 -7.42
N GLN A 170 3.35 -22.08 -6.36
CA GLN A 170 3.67 -22.65 -5.04
C GLN A 170 2.43 -22.84 -4.14
N VAL A 171 1.29 -22.26 -4.49
CA VAL A 171 0.07 -22.25 -3.66
C VAL A 171 -1.03 -23.14 -4.28
N GLY A 172 -0.88 -23.60 -5.54
CA GLY A 172 -1.75 -24.58 -6.21
C GLY A 172 -1.21 -25.99 -6.05
#